data_baafb32484509a220c93f0da11ae60de
#
_entry.id   baafb32484509a220c93f0da11ae60de
#
_cell.length_a   1.000
_cell.length_b   1.000
_cell.length_c   1.000
_cell.angle_alpha   90.00
_cell.angle_beta   90.00
_cell.angle_gamma   90.00
#
_symmetry.space_group_name_H-M   'P 1'
#
loop_
_entity.id
_entity.type
_entity.pdbx_description
1 polymer ?
#
loop_
_entity_poly.entity_id
_entity_poly.type
_entity_poly.pdbx_seq_one_letter_code
_entity_poly.pdbx_strand_id
1 'polypeptide(L)'
;TLLVGMPAAHAFTMTFSESQLNTMVTAVFPQQRTFDDVVFTFSDPFVELDPLEDEVNVKVTVLAEQNGQRLQAKAEISGRIAYHHQLAQLRLIEPRLDKLKVLDNQAVVSDSLVNGIKRLEGKRVPVILLLDFDDLDMAAFGIQKPKRIDITGQGLRIEI
;
A
#
# COMPACT_ATOMS: atom_id res chain seq x y z
N THR A 1 -18.50 7.98 50.83
CA THR A 1 -17.61 8.41 49.72
C THR A 1 -17.72 7.41 48.57
N LEU A 2 -18.60 7.72 47.67
CA LEU A 2 -18.75 6.96 46.44
C LEU A 2 -17.58 7.33 45.52
N LEU A 3 -16.61 6.42 45.44
CA LEU A 3 -15.66 6.39 44.32
C LEU A 3 -16.42 5.96 43.07
N VAL A 4 -16.90 6.92 42.32
CA VAL A 4 -17.34 6.66 40.97
C VAL A 4 -16.07 6.36 40.17
N GLY A 5 -15.77 5.08 39.99
CA GLY A 5 -14.74 4.68 39.06
C GLY A 5 -15.14 5.17 37.67
N MET A 6 -14.44 6.16 37.14
CA MET A 6 -14.53 6.50 35.73
C MET A 6 -14.24 5.21 34.97
N PRO A 7 -15.10 4.81 34.00
CA PRO A 7 -14.72 3.72 33.10
C PRO A 7 -13.43 4.17 32.42
N ALA A 8 -12.34 3.47 32.72
CA ALA A 8 -11.12 3.65 31.97
C ALA A 8 -11.49 3.49 30.49
N ALA A 9 -11.23 4.52 29.69
CA ALA A 9 -11.35 4.41 28.26
C ALA A 9 -10.36 3.32 27.82
N HIS A 10 -10.84 2.11 27.65
CA HIS A 10 -10.00 1.02 27.16
C HIS A 10 -9.68 1.31 25.71
N ALA A 11 -8.41 1.66 25.44
CA ALA A 11 -7.91 1.66 24.09
C ALA A 11 -8.09 0.24 23.53
N PHE A 12 -8.98 0.12 22.58
CA PHE A 12 -9.19 -1.15 21.91
C PHE A 12 -8.10 -1.32 20.86
N THR A 13 -7.34 -2.42 20.97
CA THR A 13 -6.25 -2.73 20.04
C THR A 13 -6.58 -4.03 19.35
N MET A 14 -6.43 -4.05 18.03
CA MET A 14 -6.54 -5.27 17.24
C MET A 14 -5.32 -5.40 16.34
N THR A 15 -4.98 -6.63 16.00
CA THR A 15 -3.86 -6.93 15.12
C THR A 15 -4.35 -7.72 13.91
N PHE A 16 -4.05 -7.20 12.74
CA PHE A 16 -4.26 -7.94 11.50
C PHE A 16 -2.96 -8.65 11.12
N SER A 17 -3.05 -9.95 10.90
CA SER A 17 -1.94 -10.72 10.36
C SER A 17 -1.61 -10.22 8.94
N GLU A 18 -0.41 -10.53 8.48
CA GLU A 18 0.01 -10.22 7.11
C GLU A 18 -0.96 -10.81 6.07
N SER A 19 -1.46 -12.02 6.31
CA SER A 19 -2.46 -12.67 5.45
C SER A 19 -3.78 -11.89 5.41
N GLN A 20 -4.28 -11.45 6.56
CA GLN A 20 -5.49 -10.62 6.64
C GLN A 20 -5.27 -9.27 5.95
N LEU A 21 -4.11 -8.65 6.16
CA LEU A 21 -3.75 -7.40 5.52
C LEU A 21 -3.75 -7.54 4.00
N ASN A 22 -3.18 -8.61 3.46
CA ASN A 22 -3.17 -8.86 2.02
C ASN A 22 -4.58 -8.98 1.44
N THR A 23 -5.49 -9.64 2.15
CA THR A 23 -6.89 -9.71 1.72
C THR A 23 -7.53 -8.32 1.67
N MET A 24 -7.27 -7.48 2.66
CA MET A 24 -7.82 -6.14 2.75
C MET A 24 -7.25 -5.20 1.69
N VAL A 25 -5.95 -5.28 1.43
CA VAL A 25 -5.26 -4.42 0.46
C VAL A 25 -5.79 -4.62 -0.95
N THR A 26 -6.19 -5.83 -1.32
CA THR A 26 -6.76 -6.09 -2.65
C THR A 26 -7.99 -5.22 -2.96
N ALA A 27 -8.71 -4.77 -1.94
CA ALA A 27 -9.91 -3.95 -2.12
C ALA A 27 -9.63 -2.55 -2.69
N VAL A 28 -8.42 -2.02 -2.51
CA VAL A 28 -8.03 -0.69 -3.01
C VAL A 28 -7.23 -0.74 -4.31
N PHE A 29 -7.04 -1.91 -4.88
CA PHE A 29 -6.37 -2.10 -6.17
C PHE A 29 -7.40 -2.53 -7.22
N PRO A 30 -7.16 -2.28 -8.50
CA PRO A 30 -6.00 -1.59 -9.09
C PRO A 30 -5.99 -0.08 -8.83
N GLN A 31 -4.80 0.49 -8.84
CA GLN A 31 -4.60 1.94 -8.72
C GLN A 31 -3.88 2.47 -9.94
N GLN A 32 -4.30 3.64 -10.42
CA GLN A 32 -3.63 4.31 -11.53
C GLN A 32 -2.92 5.57 -11.04
N ARG A 33 -1.74 5.80 -11.57
CA ARG A 33 -0.96 7.03 -11.34
C ARG A 33 -0.30 7.41 -12.66
N THR A 34 -0.23 8.71 -12.91
CA THR A 34 0.45 9.25 -14.08
C THR A 34 1.76 9.90 -13.65
N PHE A 35 2.84 9.53 -14.31
CA PHE A 35 4.17 10.07 -14.07
C PHE A 35 4.88 10.20 -15.41
N ASP A 36 5.41 11.39 -15.72
CA ASP A 36 6.10 11.69 -16.99
C ASP A 36 5.33 11.22 -18.24
N ASP A 37 4.03 11.52 -18.31
CA ASP A 37 3.14 11.15 -19.42
C ASP A 37 2.94 9.64 -19.59
N VAL A 38 3.41 8.83 -18.65
CA VAL A 38 3.17 7.40 -18.59
C VAL A 38 2.07 7.11 -17.57
N VAL A 39 1.06 6.37 -17.98
CA VAL A 39 0.00 5.90 -17.08
C VAL A 39 0.41 4.55 -16.52
N PHE A 40 0.57 4.49 -15.21
CA PHE A 40 0.88 3.26 -14.48
C PHE A 40 -0.37 2.71 -13.82
N THR A 41 -0.66 1.45 -14.06
CA THR A 41 -1.70 0.71 -13.35
C THR A 41 -1.04 -0.36 -12.49
N PHE A 42 -1.25 -0.24 -11.18
CA PHE A 42 -0.77 -1.19 -10.19
C PHE A 42 -1.87 -2.19 -9.86
N SER A 43 -1.57 -3.47 -9.94
CA SER A 43 -2.51 -4.56 -9.67
C SER A 43 -1.84 -5.72 -8.95
N ASP A 44 -2.64 -6.67 -8.49
CA ASP A 44 -2.18 -7.88 -7.81
C ASP A 44 -1.17 -7.61 -6.68
N PRO A 45 -1.53 -6.78 -5.69
CA PRO A 45 -0.61 -6.43 -4.62
C PRO A 45 -0.36 -7.61 -3.69
N PHE A 46 0.88 -7.73 -3.25
CA PHE A 46 1.29 -8.63 -2.18
C PHE A 46 2.14 -7.85 -1.19
N VAL A 47 1.69 -7.76 0.05
CA VAL A 47 2.30 -6.93 1.09
C VAL A 47 3.06 -7.80 2.06
N GLU A 48 4.31 -7.45 2.32
CA GLU A 48 5.14 -8.01 3.38
C GLU A 48 5.51 -6.90 4.37
N LEU A 49 5.39 -7.19 5.65
CA LEU A 49 5.74 -6.26 6.71
C LEU A 49 7.18 -6.52 7.17
N ASP A 50 7.94 -5.46 7.35
CA ASP A 50 9.28 -5.51 7.92
C ASP A 50 9.31 -4.70 9.23
N PRO A 51 9.06 -5.36 10.38
CA PRO A 51 9.02 -4.65 11.66
C PRO A 51 10.40 -4.17 12.13
N LEU A 52 11.49 -4.76 11.64
CA LEU A 52 12.84 -4.35 12.01
C LEU A 52 13.20 -3.01 11.38
N GLU A 53 12.83 -2.81 10.13
CA GLU A 53 13.08 -1.57 9.40
C GLU A 53 11.92 -0.58 9.49
N ASP A 54 10.81 -0.98 10.11
CA ASP A 54 9.56 -0.20 10.15
C ASP A 54 9.08 0.19 8.75
N GLU A 55 9.18 -0.76 7.84
CA GLU A 55 8.85 -0.60 6.43
C GLU A 55 7.84 -1.66 5.97
N VAL A 56 7.23 -1.37 4.84
CA VAL A 56 6.37 -2.30 4.11
C VAL A 56 6.97 -2.52 2.73
N ASN A 57 7.03 -3.76 2.30
CA ASN A 57 7.36 -4.13 0.94
C ASN A 57 6.08 -4.55 0.21
N VAL A 58 5.87 -4.00 -0.95
CA VAL A 58 4.70 -4.31 -1.80
C VAL A 58 5.20 -4.84 -3.13
N LYS A 59 4.82 -6.07 -3.45
CA LYS A 59 5.03 -6.66 -4.77
C LYS A 59 3.77 -6.43 -5.59
N VAL A 60 3.91 -5.84 -6.75
CA VAL A 60 2.79 -5.52 -7.62
C VAL A 60 3.09 -5.86 -9.07
N THR A 61 2.03 -6.07 -9.83
CA THR A 61 2.10 -6.04 -11.29
C THR A 61 1.88 -4.62 -11.75
N VAL A 62 2.73 -4.14 -12.64
CA VAL A 62 2.66 -2.78 -13.19
C VAL A 62 2.38 -2.87 -14.67
N LEU A 63 1.34 -2.17 -15.11
CA LEU A 63 1.08 -1.92 -16.51
C LEU A 63 1.40 -0.46 -16.80
N ALA A 64 2.37 -0.23 -17.68
CA ALA A 64 2.73 1.10 -18.13
C ALA A 64 2.19 1.32 -19.54
N GLU A 65 1.50 2.43 -19.73
CA GLU A 65 0.88 2.79 -21.00
C GLU A 65 1.32 4.20 -21.42
N GLN A 66 1.80 4.31 -22.65
CA GLN A 66 2.18 5.58 -23.25
C GLN A 66 1.99 5.51 -24.76
N ASN A 67 1.29 6.48 -25.35
CA ASN A 67 1.11 6.61 -26.80
C ASN A 67 0.66 5.32 -27.49
N GLY A 68 -0.29 4.61 -26.89
CA GLY A 68 -0.80 3.35 -27.41
C GLY A 68 0.09 2.14 -27.20
N GLN A 69 1.26 2.32 -26.58
CA GLN A 69 2.15 1.24 -26.19
C GLN A 69 1.87 0.78 -24.77
N ARG A 70 2.03 -0.51 -24.53
CA ARG A 70 1.77 -1.14 -23.22
C ARG A 70 2.94 -2.02 -22.85
N LEU A 71 3.35 -1.93 -21.61
CA LEU A 71 4.42 -2.75 -21.06
C LEU A 71 4.02 -3.25 -19.68
N GLN A 72 4.13 -4.56 -19.47
CA GLN A 72 3.92 -5.16 -18.15
C GLN A 72 5.26 -5.42 -17.46
N ALA A 73 5.27 -5.19 -16.16
CA ALA A 73 6.40 -5.49 -15.31
C ALA A 73 5.93 -5.98 -13.95
N LYS A 74 6.80 -6.69 -13.26
CA LYS A 74 6.65 -6.94 -11.83
C LYS A 74 7.58 -6.01 -11.09
N ALA A 75 7.05 -5.35 -10.04
CA ALA A 75 7.78 -4.40 -9.25
C ALA A 75 7.75 -4.76 -7.77
N GLU A 76 8.85 -4.46 -7.08
CA GLU A 76 8.91 -4.45 -5.62
C GLU A 76 9.12 -3.02 -5.17
N ILE A 77 8.22 -2.56 -4.33
CA ILE A 77 8.19 -1.18 -3.83
C ILE A 77 8.22 -1.24 -2.31
N SER A 78 9.11 -0.50 -1.70
CA SER A 78 9.19 -0.40 -0.24
C SER A 78 9.06 1.03 0.23
N GLY A 79 8.59 1.19 1.45
CA GLY A 79 8.46 2.49 2.08
C GLY A 79 7.89 2.38 3.48
N ARG A 80 7.76 3.51 4.13
CA ARG A 80 7.12 3.60 5.43
C ARG A 80 5.63 3.75 5.30
N ILE A 81 4.92 3.30 6.32
CA ILE A 81 3.48 3.56 6.40
C ILE A 81 3.22 4.89 7.09
N ALA A 82 2.16 5.55 6.65
CA ALA A 82 1.58 6.68 7.36
C ALA A 82 0.06 6.53 7.37
N TYR A 83 -0.52 6.72 8.55
CA TYR A 83 -1.95 6.73 8.72
C TYR A 83 -2.46 8.16 8.73
N HIS A 84 -3.33 8.47 7.77
CA HIS A 84 -3.98 9.77 7.67
C HIS A 84 -5.35 9.69 8.34
N HIS A 85 -5.42 10.16 9.58
CA HIS A 85 -6.62 10.00 10.41
C HIS A 85 -7.88 10.64 9.80
N GLN A 86 -7.76 11.84 9.26
CA GLN A 86 -8.91 12.57 8.70
C GLN A 86 -9.54 11.85 7.50
N LEU A 87 -8.73 11.23 6.67
CA LEU A 87 -9.18 10.48 5.51
C LEU A 87 -9.36 8.99 5.81
N ALA A 88 -9.01 8.54 7.02
CA ALA A 88 -9.01 7.14 7.40
C ALA A 88 -8.25 6.24 6.40
N GLN A 89 -7.10 6.69 5.93
CA GLN A 89 -6.29 6.01 4.93
C GLN A 89 -4.92 5.62 5.46
N LEU A 90 -4.54 4.38 5.23
CA LEU A 90 -3.17 3.91 5.41
C LEU A 90 -2.45 4.00 4.08
N ARG A 91 -1.36 4.73 4.03
CA ARG A 91 -0.59 5.00 2.83
C ARG A 91 0.84 4.53 2.98
N LEU A 92 1.42 4.11 1.88
CA LEU A 92 2.86 3.92 1.74
C LEU A 92 3.46 5.27 1.33
N ILE A 93 4.29 5.85 2.20
CA ILE A 93 4.91 7.16 1.97
C ILE A 93 6.36 7.00 1.52
N GLU A 94 6.81 7.95 0.70
CA GLU A 94 8.16 7.95 0.12
C GLU A 94 8.52 6.58 -0.49
N PRO A 95 7.60 5.96 -1.24
CA PRO A 95 7.86 4.63 -1.76
C PRO A 95 9.01 4.65 -2.75
N ARG A 96 9.88 3.64 -2.65
CA ARG A 96 11.01 3.42 -3.54
C ARG A 96 10.77 2.19 -4.38
N LEU A 97 11.09 2.29 -5.65
CA LEU A 97 11.08 1.13 -6.53
C LEU A 97 12.40 0.38 -6.35
N ASP A 98 12.37 -0.76 -5.64
CA ASP A 98 13.56 -1.53 -5.33
C ASP A 98 13.97 -2.46 -6.47
N LYS A 99 12.98 -3.09 -7.09
CA LYS A 99 13.20 -4.03 -8.19
C LYS A 99 12.12 -3.86 -9.24
N LEU A 100 12.54 -4.00 -10.49
CA LEU A 100 11.64 -3.97 -11.63
C LEU A 100 12.04 -5.07 -12.61
N LYS A 101 11.12 -5.98 -12.90
CA LYS A 101 11.31 -7.02 -13.89
C LYS A 101 10.28 -6.83 -15.00
N VAL A 102 10.77 -6.43 -16.16
CA VAL A 102 9.92 -6.34 -17.35
C VAL A 102 9.53 -7.75 -17.79
N LEU A 103 8.24 -8.00 -17.93
CA LEU A 103 7.73 -9.26 -18.43
C LEU A 103 7.88 -9.29 -19.95
N ASP A 104 8.08 -10.50 -20.47
CA ASP A 104 8.17 -10.68 -21.92
C ASP A 104 6.88 -10.21 -22.57
N ASN A 105 7.01 -9.22 -23.44
CA ASN A 105 5.88 -8.60 -24.09
C ASN A 105 5.96 -8.90 -25.58
N GLN A 106 4.97 -9.60 -26.10
CA GLN A 106 4.91 -9.96 -27.52
C GLN A 106 4.66 -8.75 -28.43
N ALA A 107 4.28 -7.61 -27.86
CA ALA A 107 4.14 -6.37 -28.63
C ALA A 107 5.49 -5.68 -28.78
N VAL A 108 5.70 -5.06 -29.95
CA VAL A 108 6.87 -4.20 -30.16
C VAL A 108 6.69 -2.95 -29.30
N VAL A 109 7.42 -2.91 -28.20
CA VAL A 109 7.44 -1.74 -27.30
C VAL A 109 8.68 -0.94 -27.62
N SER A 110 8.56 0.39 -27.68
CA SER A 110 9.72 1.24 -27.92
C SER A 110 10.74 1.12 -26.79
N ASP A 111 12.01 1.12 -27.14
CA ASP A 111 13.11 1.14 -26.17
C ASP A 111 13.00 2.34 -25.22
N SER A 112 12.40 3.43 -25.71
CA SER A 112 12.14 4.63 -24.93
C SER A 112 11.24 4.36 -23.72
N LEU A 113 10.15 3.59 -23.90
CA LEU A 113 9.23 3.24 -22.80
C LEU A 113 9.92 2.29 -21.82
N VAL A 114 10.61 1.27 -22.30
CA VAL A 114 11.37 0.31 -21.48
C VAL A 114 12.42 1.04 -20.65
N ASN A 115 13.22 1.89 -21.28
CA ASN A 115 14.28 2.64 -20.60
C ASN A 115 13.71 3.67 -19.60
N GLY A 116 12.57 4.30 -19.94
CA GLY A 116 11.87 5.21 -19.05
C GLY A 116 11.43 4.55 -17.76
N ILE A 117 10.92 3.32 -17.86
CA ILE A 117 10.49 2.54 -16.70
C ILE A 117 11.68 2.06 -15.89
N LYS A 118 12.72 1.55 -16.52
CA LYS A 118 13.94 1.10 -15.84
C LYS A 118 14.64 2.22 -15.08
N ARG A 119 14.55 3.46 -15.56
CA ARG A 119 15.12 4.63 -14.86
C ARG A 119 14.40 4.96 -13.55
N LEU A 120 13.22 4.44 -13.32
CA LEU A 120 12.49 4.62 -12.05
C LEU A 120 13.04 3.73 -10.93
N GLU A 121 13.80 2.69 -11.25
CA GLU A 121 14.40 1.81 -10.26
C GLU A 121 15.35 2.59 -9.33
N GLY A 122 15.16 2.44 -8.03
CA GLY A 122 15.86 3.20 -7.00
C GLY A 122 15.33 4.62 -6.77
N LYS A 123 14.35 5.08 -7.54
CA LYS A 123 13.75 6.40 -7.38
C LYS A 123 12.44 6.33 -6.60
N ARG A 124 12.03 7.49 -6.09
CA ARG A 124 10.73 7.64 -5.44
C ARG A 124 9.60 7.55 -6.47
N VAL A 125 8.58 6.80 -6.12
CA VAL A 125 7.34 6.70 -6.90
C VAL A 125 6.20 7.43 -6.19
N PRO A 126 5.07 7.68 -6.86
CA PRO A 126 3.91 8.31 -6.22
C PRO A 126 3.40 7.53 -5.01
N VAL A 127 2.77 8.23 -4.07
CA VAL A 127 2.16 7.63 -2.88
C VAL A 127 1.17 6.53 -3.27
N ILE A 128 1.28 5.39 -2.60
CA ILE A 128 0.41 4.23 -2.79
C ILE A 128 -0.55 4.11 -1.61
N LEU A 129 -1.83 3.97 -1.91
CA LEU A 129 -2.85 3.69 -0.91
C LEU A 129 -2.82 2.19 -0.58
N LEU A 130 -2.68 1.85 0.70
CA LEU A 130 -2.72 0.47 1.17
C LEU A 130 -4.11 0.06 1.65
N LEU A 131 -4.73 0.89 2.47
CA LEU A 131 -6.06 0.65 3.02
C LEU A 131 -6.87 1.94 3.05
N ASP A 132 -8.15 1.83 2.78
CA ASP A 132 -9.12 2.88 3.02
C ASP A 132 -10.17 2.34 4.01
N PHE A 133 -10.13 2.82 5.24
CA PHE A 133 -11.01 2.34 6.29
C PHE A 133 -12.46 2.83 6.13
N ASP A 134 -12.71 3.86 5.34
CA ASP A 134 -14.06 4.29 5.03
C ASP A 134 -14.73 3.33 4.00
N ASP A 135 -13.94 2.73 3.12
CA ASP A 135 -14.43 1.75 2.15
C ASP A 135 -14.55 0.34 2.77
N LEU A 136 -13.77 0.06 3.81
CA LEU A 136 -13.92 -1.17 4.58
C LEU A 136 -15.11 -0.99 5.53
N ASP A 137 -16.04 -1.96 5.52
CA ASP A 137 -17.19 -1.93 6.43
C ASP A 137 -16.77 -2.26 7.86
N MET A 138 -15.97 -1.36 8.44
CA MET A 138 -15.48 -1.51 9.80
C MET A 138 -16.61 -1.37 10.82
N ALA A 139 -17.68 -0.68 10.47
CA ALA A 139 -18.85 -0.52 11.32
C ALA A 139 -19.56 -1.85 11.56
N ALA A 140 -19.55 -2.77 10.59
CA ALA A 140 -20.08 -4.12 10.77
C ALA A 140 -19.35 -4.90 11.88
N PHE A 141 -18.11 -4.54 12.16
CA PHE A 141 -17.32 -5.10 13.26
C PHE A 141 -17.37 -4.26 14.55
N GLY A 142 -18.20 -3.20 14.58
CA GLY A 142 -18.26 -2.28 15.71
C GLY A 142 -17.00 -1.42 15.89
N ILE A 143 -16.22 -1.27 14.85
CA ILE A 143 -14.94 -0.58 14.87
C ILE A 143 -15.10 0.83 14.32
N GLN A 144 -14.64 1.81 15.09
CA GLN A 144 -14.52 3.21 14.65
C GLN A 144 -13.22 3.41 13.88
N LYS A 145 -13.03 4.61 13.34
CA LYS A 145 -11.77 4.97 12.66
C LYS A 145 -10.57 4.70 13.56
N PRO A 146 -9.53 4.05 13.04
CA PRO A 146 -8.29 3.88 13.80
C PRO A 146 -7.71 5.22 14.26
N LYS A 147 -7.14 5.23 15.47
CA LYS A 147 -6.37 6.37 15.99
C LYS A 147 -4.91 6.26 15.61
N ARG A 148 -4.38 5.05 15.62
CA ARG A 148 -2.98 4.76 15.40
C ARG A 148 -2.80 3.40 14.77
N ILE A 149 -1.79 3.30 13.90
CA ILE A 149 -1.43 2.07 13.21
C ILE A 149 0.08 1.88 13.29
N ASP A 150 0.51 0.70 13.74
CA ASP A 150 1.92 0.35 13.88
C ASP A 150 2.20 -1.02 13.26
N ILE A 151 3.42 -1.20 12.79
CA ILE A 151 3.93 -2.51 12.35
C ILE A 151 4.55 -3.22 13.54
N THR A 152 4.15 -4.48 13.74
CA THR A 152 4.72 -5.34 14.78
C THR A 152 5.16 -6.67 14.18
N GLY A 153 5.89 -7.48 14.96
CA GLY A 153 6.29 -8.82 14.53
C GLY A 153 5.11 -9.79 14.30
N GLN A 154 3.91 -9.42 14.75
CA GLN A 154 2.70 -10.23 14.59
C GLN A 154 1.78 -9.74 13.47
N GLY A 155 2.05 -8.56 12.93
CA GLY A 155 1.24 -7.96 11.89
C GLY A 155 1.05 -6.47 12.06
N LEU A 156 -0.06 -5.97 11.52
CA LEU A 156 -0.44 -4.57 11.62
C LEU A 156 -1.31 -4.35 12.85
N ARG A 157 -0.79 -3.61 13.82
CA ARG A 157 -1.52 -3.28 15.06
C ARG A 157 -2.29 -1.98 14.87
N ILE A 158 -3.58 -2.05 15.15
CA ILE A 158 -4.51 -0.94 15.01
C ILE A 158 -5.08 -0.60 16.38
N GLU A 159 -4.89 0.64 16.78
CA GLU A 159 -5.47 1.21 18.01
C GLU A 159 -6.68 2.06 17.66
N ILE A 160 -7.78 1.79 18.34
CA ILE A 160 -9.06 2.47 18.12
C ILE A 160 -9.43 3.31 19.34
#